data_169a4af024d4e0bad087ca071a02214f
#
_entry.id   169a4af024d4e0bad087ca071a02214f
#
_cell.length_a   1.000
_cell.length_b   1.000
_cell.length_c   1.000
_cell.angle_alpha   90.00
_cell.angle_beta   90.00
_cell.angle_gamma   90.00
#
_symmetry.space_group_name_H-M   'P 1'
#
loop_
_entity.id
_entity.type
_entity.pdbx_description
1 polymer ?
#
loop_
_entity_poly.entity_id
_entity_poly.type
_entity_poly.pdbx_seq_one_letter_code
_entity_poly.pdbx_strand_id
1 'polypeptide(L)'
;IIAITTARLALLNNSINSRNSLDNYVEFIDKNGNSKKRQRIIIDEKPKLLETKEFNKAIINNLESHIEKFNRYNYSEKFDREEEVYLKQQLNIIATYLLDIEAETLNESYKLISPDKSKYTKEFKDKWLELIGYKHPDFQKLDMFFNGLILRCRDNNRFYIIKQNDFYTSGLKTFIFDGTAEISIEYKSEKNDFKYLKINDYKDYTHLNFHV
;
A
#
# COMPACT_ATOMS: atom_id res chain seq x y z
N ILE A 1 -28.98 -1.47 -1.33
CA ILE A 1 -27.83 -2.35 -1.49
C ILE A 1 -27.00 -1.82 -2.64
N ILE A 2 -25.69 -1.89 -2.51
CA ILE A 2 -24.70 -1.69 -3.59
C ILE A 2 -24.02 -3.05 -3.78
N ALA A 3 -23.95 -3.56 -4.99
CA ALA A 3 -23.10 -4.67 -5.36
C ALA A 3 -21.93 -4.12 -6.19
N ILE A 4 -20.71 -4.47 -5.83
CA ILE A 4 -19.49 -3.88 -6.41
C ILE A 4 -18.37 -4.91 -6.44
N THR A 5 -17.55 -4.86 -7.49
CA THR A 5 -16.32 -5.64 -7.54
C THR A 5 -15.23 -4.99 -6.69
N THR A 6 -14.25 -5.79 -6.26
CA THR A 6 -13.10 -5.30 -5.49
C THR A 6 -12.27 -4.27 -6.26
N ALA A 7 -12.11 -4.47 -7.56
CA ALA A 7 -11.40 -3.52 -8.42
C ALA A 7 -12.12 -2.15 -8.47
N ARG A 8 -13.44 -2.16 -8.57
CA ARG A 8 -14.23 -0.92 -8.56
C ARG A 8 -14.20 -0.23 -7.21
N LEU A 9 -14.27 -0.98 -6.11
CA LEU A 9 -14.13 -0.44 -4.76
C LEU A 9 -12.78 0.24 -4.57
N ALA A 10 -11.68 -0.39 -5.00
CA ALA A 10 -10.35 0.19 -4.93
C ALA A 10 -10.23 1.50 -5.72
N LEU A 11 -10.82 1.57 -6.91
CA LEU A 11 -10.86 2.79 -7.71
C LEU A 11 -11.64 3.90 -7.00
N LEU A 12 -12.78 3.60 -6.38
CA LEU A 12 -13.59 4.57 -5.67
C LEU A 12 -12.89 5.10 -4.40
N ASN A 13 -12.16 4.23 -3.69
CA ASN A 13 -11.42 4.60 -2.48
C ASN A 13 -10.14 5.39 -2.77
N ASN A 14 -9.51 5.16 -3.92
CA ASN A 14 -8.28 5.85 -4.32
C ASN A 14 -8.55 7.09 -5.20
N SER A 15 -9.80 7.41 -5.49
CA SER A 15 -10.14 8.55 -6.32
C SER A 15 -9.93 9.86 -5.56
N ILE A 16 -9.00 10.68 -6.04
CA ILE A 16 -8.79 12.07 -5.58
C ILE A 16 -10.00 12.95 -5.98
N ASN A 17 -10.77 12.51 -6.97
CA ASN A 17 -11.90 13.26 -7.48
C ASN A 17 -13.16 12.90 -6.70
N SER A 18 -13.66 13.85 -5.89
CA SER A 18 -14.88 13.69 -5.08
C SER A 18 -16.11 13.18 -5.85
N ARG A 19 -16.15 13.42 -7.15
CA ARG A 19 -17.26 12.94 -8.02
C ARG A 19 -17.26 11.42 -8.22
N ASN A 20 -16.14 10.75 -7.98
CA ASN A 20 -16.01 9.30 -8.15
C ASN A 20 -15.80 8.56 -6.81
N SER A 21 -16.06 9.20 -5.68
CA SER A 21 -15.95 8.55 -4.38
C SER A 21 -17.11 7.60 -4.11
N LEU A 22 -16.90 6.61 -3.25
CA LEU A 22 -17.96 5.69 -2.82
C LEU A 22 -19.14 6.44 -2.22
N ASP A 23 -18.93 7.56 -1.55
CA ASP A 23 -19.96 8.38 -0.92
C ASP A 23 -21.05 8.82 -1.90
N ASN A 24 -20.70 9.07 -3.16
CA ASN A 24 -21.67 9.43 -4.20
C ASN A 24 -22.63 8.29 -4.57
N TYR A 25 -22.30 7.06 -4.18
CA TYR A 25 -23.16 5.89 -4.42
C TYR A 25 -23.98 5.51 -3.19
N VAL A 26 -23.76 6.16 -2.06
CA VAL A 26 -24.51 5.90 -0.82
C VAL A 26 -25.93 6.43 -0.92
N GLU A 27 -26.13 7.57 -1.54
CA GLU A 27 -27.43 8.18 -1.73
C GLU A 27 -28.03 7.86 -3.10
N PHE A 28 -29.33 7.78 -3.17
CA PHE A 28 -30.07 7.62 -4.43
C PHE A 28 -31.45 8.24 -4.33
N ILE A 29 -32.00 8.64 -5.47
CA ILE A 29 -33.36 9.15 -5.58
C ILE A 29 -34.28 7.97 -5.92
N ASP A 30 -35.29 7.75 -5.12
CA ASP A 30 -36.30 6.72 -5.37
C ASP A 30 -37.28 7.12 -6.50
N LYS A 31 -38.19 6.20 -6.84
CA LYS A 31 -39.19 6.43 -7.92
C LYS A 31 -40.13 7.61 -7.65
N ASN A 32 -40.22 8.04 -6.39
CA ASN A 32 -41.10 9.15 -5.95
C ASN A 32 -40.31 10.46 -5.80
N GLY A 33 -39.04 10.51 -6.22
CA GLY A 33 -38.19 11.70 -6.12
C GLY A 33 -37.58 11.92 -4.74
N ASN A 34 -37.71 10.98 -3.79
CA ASN A 34 -37.18 11.14 -2.44
C ASN A 34 -35.71 10.63 -2.38
N SER A 35 -34.85 11.41 -1.71
CA SER A 35 -33.50 10.95 -1.40
C SER A 35 -33.54 9.85 -0.33
N LYS A 36 -32.86 8.75 -0.59
CA LYS A 36 -32.71 7.61 0.32
C LYS A 36 -31.26 7.19 0.41
N LYS A 37 -30.86 6.68 1.59
CA LYS A 37 -29.52 6.13 1.81
C LYS A 37 -29.52 4.61 1.67
N ARG A 38 -28.52 4.11 0.98
CA ARG A 38 -28.20 2.69 0.98
C ARG A 38 -27.59 2.32 2.33
N GLN A 39 -27.89 1.12 2.80
CA GLN A 39 -27.45 0.67 4.13
C GLN A 39 -26.41 -0.46 4.04
N ARG A 40 -26.27 -1.07 2.87
CA ARG A 40 -25.46 -2.28 2.70
C ARG A 40 -24.66 -2.21 1.42
N ILE A 41 -23.41 -2.71 1.51
CA ILE A 41 -22.55 -2.97 0.37
C ILE A 41 -22.22 -4.47 0.32
N ILE A 42 -22.33 -5.05 -0.86
CA ILE A 42 -21.93 -6.42 -1.15
C ILE A 42 -20.72 -6.37 -2.06
N ILE A 43 -19.65 -7.04 -1.64
CA ILE A 43 -18.40 -7.12 -2.38
C ILE A 43 -18.24 -8.57 -2.81
N ASP A 44 -18.24 -8.78 -4.10
CA ASP A 44 -17.93 -10.06 -4.71
C ASP A 44 -16.42 -10.18 -4.87
N GLU A 45 -15.84 -11.26 -4.38
CA GLU A 45 -14.41 -11.52 -4.28
C GLU A 45 -13.69 -10.81 -3.11
N LYS A 46 -12.50 -11.34 -2.82
CA LYS A 46 -11.61 -10.84 -1.78
C LYS A 46 -11.05 -9.44 -2.14
N PRO A 47 -11.25 -8.44 -1.29
CA PRO A 47 -10.57 -7.16 -1.48
C PRO A 47 -9.07 -7.30 -1.23
N LYS A 48 -8.28 -6.52 -1.95
CA LYS A 48 -6.83 -6.46 -1.75
C LYS A 48 -6.52 -5.66 -0.48
N LEU A 49 -6.56 -6.35 0.67
CA LEU A 49 -6.35 -5.75 1.98
C LEU A 49 -4.87 -5.48 2.27
N LEU A 50 -3.98 -6.30 1.70
CA LEU A 50 -2.54 -6.14 1.81
C LEU A 50 -1.93 -5.94 0.43
N GLU A 51 -0.99 -5.03 0.35
CA GLU A 51 -0.13 -4.82 -0.80
C GLU A 51 1.31 -4.99 -0.38
N THR A 52 2.09 -5.72 -1.19
CA THR A 52 3.52 -5.86 -0.98
C THR A 52 4.29 -5.19 -2.10
N LYS A 53 5.32 -4.43 -1.76
CA LYS A 53 6.28 -3.86 -2.73
C LYS A 53 7.68 -4.30 -2.36
N GLU A 54 8.41 -4.73 -3.37
CA GLU A 54 9.80 -5.09 -3.20
C GLU A 54 10.67 -3.86 -3.01
N PHE A 55 11.60 -3.97 -2.05
CA PHE A 55 12.63 -2.99 -1.77
C PHE A 55 13.98 -3.70 -1.68
N ASN A 56 15.01 -3.15 -2.28
CA ASN A 56 16.37 -3.66 -2.24
C ASN A 56 17.38 -2.51 -2.35
N LYS A 57 18.67 -2.82 -2.17
CA LYS A 57 19.75 -1.83 -2.21
C LYS A 57 19.88 -1.11 -3.55
N ALA A 58 19.47 -1.72 -4.65
CA ALA A 58 19.52 -1.07 -5.97
C ALA A 58 18.71 0.22 -6.00
N ILE A 59 17.67 0.32 -5.14
CA ILE A 59 16.88 1.56 -4.99
C ILE A 59 17.76 2.70 -4.50
N ILE A 60 18.67 2.47 -3.54
CA ILE A 60 19.58 3.50 -3.03
C ILE A 60 20.55 3.94 -4.13
N ASN A 61 21.15 2.99 -4.85
CA ASN A 61 22.06 3.29 -5.97
C ASN A 61 21.35 4.08 -7.08
N ASN A 62 20.08 3.77 -7.37
CA ASN A 62 19.29 4.50 -8.34
C ASN A 62 19.04 5.95 -7.88
N LEU A 63 18.78 6.16 -6.59
CA LEU A 63 18.60 7.50 -6.03
C LEU A 63 19.89 8.31 -6.08
N GLU A 64 21.05 7.71 -5.76
CA GLU A 64 22.35 8.36 -5.90
C GLU A 64 22.64 8.76 -7.36
N SER A 65 22.43 7.82 -8.29
CA SER A 65 22.58 8.10 -9.72
C SER A 65 21.61 9.19 -10.21
N HIS A 66 20.43 9.27 -9.61
CA HIS A 66 19.46 10.32 -9.92
C HIS A 66 19.94 11.70 -9.46
N ILE A 67 20.52 11.80 -8.26
CA ILE A 67 21.13 13.04 -7.75
C ILE A 67 22.22 13.51 -8.72
N GLU A 68 23.11 12.62 -9.16
CA GLU A 68 24.20 12.96 -10.09
C GLU A 68 23.69 13.47 -11.44
N LYS A 69 22.67 12.80 -11.99
CA LYS A 69 22.05 13.23 -13.25
C LYS A 69 21.33 14.56 -13.09
N PHE A 70 20.61 14.73 -11.99
CA PHE A 70 19.86 15.94 -11.70
C PHE A 70 20.80 17.13 -11.63
N ASN A 71 21.92 17.01 -10.93
CA ASN A 71 22.94 18.05 -10.83
C ASN A 71 23.54 18.45 -12.20
N ARG A 72 23.74 17.46 -13.10
CA ARG A 72 24.29 17.73 -14.44
C ARG A 72 23.34 18.49 -15.36
N TYR A 73 22.03 18.27 -15.24
CA TYR A 73 21.04 18.81 -16.19
C TYR A 73 20.27 20.02 -15.65
N ASN A 74 20.19 20.17 -14.33
CA ASN A 74 19.42 21.22 -13.67
C ASN A 74 20.31 22.08 -12.77
N TYR A 75 21.45 22.55 -13.30
CA TYR A 75 22.30 23.47 -12.59
C TYR A 75 21.49 24.75 -12.23
N SER A 76 20.87 24.71 -11.06
CA SER A 76 20.16 25.85 -10.51
C SER A 76 20.92 26.33 -9.29
N GLU A 77 20.83 27.61 -9.00
CA GLU A 77 21.39 28.23 -7.79
C GLU A 77 20.92 27.57 -6.49
N LYS A 78 19.90 26.69 -6.57
CA LYS A 78 19.31 25.96 -5.44
C LYS A 78 19.94 24.59 -5.16
N PHE A 79 20.67 24.00 -6.11
CA PHE A 79 21.27 22.68 -5.94
C PHE A 79 22.78 22.80 -6.10
N ASP A 80 23.42 23.16 -5.01
CA ASP A 80 24.86 23.30 -4.96
C ASP A 80 25.58 22.00 -4.57
N ARG A 81 26.89 22.05 -4.49
CA ARG A 81 27.73 20.89 -4.13
C ARG A 81 27.49 20.43 -2.68
N GLU A 82 27.16 21.33 -1.77
CA GLU A 82 26.93 20.99 -0.37
C GLU A 82 25.63 20.18 -0.22
N GLU A 83 24.60 20.58 -0.92
CA GLU A 83 23.32 19.85 -0.95
C GLU A 83 23.47 18.46 -1.59
N GLU A 84 24.22 18.33 -2.67
CA GLU A 84 24.54 17.04 -3.27
C GLU A 84 25.25 16.13 -2.28
N VAL A 85 26.30 16.62 -1.62
CA VAL A 85 27.07 15.88 -0.62
C VAL A 85 26.18 15.44 0.53
N TYR A 86 25.34 16.33 1.04
CA TYR A 86 24.40 16.04 2.12
C TYR A 86 23.45 14.89 1.74
N LEU A 87 22.79 14.99 0.58
CA LEU A 87 21.83 13.95 0.13
C LEU A 87 22.52 12.60 -0.05
N LYS A 88 23.70 12.56 -0.63
CA LYS A 88 24.48 11.32 -0.78
C LYS A 88 24.93 10.72 0.56
N GLN A 89 25.32 11.55 1.52
CA GLN A 89 25.68 11.09 2.86
C GLN A 89 24.47 10.46 3.56
N GLN A 90 23.29 11.05 3.44
CA GLN A 90 22.08 10.48 4.01
C GLN A 90 21.70 9.15 3.35
N LEU A 91 21.82 9.02 2.03
CA LEU A 91 21.61 7.75 1.34
C LEU A 91 22.63 6.67 1.78
N ASN A 92 23.88 7.05 2.02
CA ASN A 92 24.90 6.11 2.54
C ASN A 92 24.60 5.64 3.97
N ILE A 93 24.07 6.51 4.84
CA ILE A 93 23.59 6.12 6.18
C ILE A 93 22.48 5.07 6.05
N ILE A 94 21.55 5.28 5.14
CA ILE A 94 20.45 4.33 4.88
C ILE A 94 21.00 3.02 4.32
N ALA A 95 21.95 3.07 3.37
CA ALA A 95 22.58 1.88 2.80
C ALA A 95 23.29 1.05 3.87
N THR A 96 24.02 1.70 4.78
CA THR A 96 24.68 1.03 5.91
C THR A 96 23.67 0.38 6.83
N TYR A 97 22.58 1.11 7.15
CA TYR A 97 21.51 0.55 7.99
C TYR A 97 20.86 -0.70 7.36
N LEU A 98 20.68 -0.74 6.04
CA LEU A 98 20.17 -1.93 5.37
C LEU A 98 21.15 -3.12 5.49
N LEU A 99 22.46 -2.86 5.45
CA LEU A 99 23.48 -3.89 5.69
C LEU A 99 23.43 -4.43 7.12
N ASP A 100 23.24 -3.55 8.10
CA ASP A 100 23.11 -3.95 9.51
C ASP A 100 21.89 -4.86 9.71
N ILE A 101 20.74 -4.51 9.15
CA ILE A 101 19.55 -5.36 9.18
C ILE A 101 19.81 -6.72 8.52
N GLU A 102 20.49 -6.74 7.38
CA GLU A 102 20.82 -8.00 6.71
C GLU A 102 21.73 -8.87 7.58
N ALA A 103 22.73 -8.30 8.23
CA ALA A 103 23.64 -9.01 9.14
C ALA A 103 22.90 -9.55 10.37
N GLU A 104 22.02 -8.76 10.98
CA GLU A 104 21.24 -9.17 12.15
C GLU A 104 20.25 -10.30 11.84
N THR A 105 19.82 -10.42 10.59
CA THR A 105 18.77 -11.36 10.17
C THR A 105 19.30 -12.59 9.43
N LEU A 106 20.61 -12.80 9.43
CA LEU A 106 21.26 -13.92 8.68
C LEU A 106 20.74 -15.31 9.08
N ASN A 107 20.35 -15.48 10.33
CA ASN A 107 19.90 -16.77 10.86
C ASN A 107 18.39 -17.00 10.76
N GLU A 108 17.64 -16.02 10.25
CA GLU A 108 16.19 -16.07 10.16
C GLU A 108 15.76 -16.12 8.68
N SER A 109 14.98 -17.13 8.29
CA SER A 109 14.45 -17.21 6.91
C SER A 109 13.53 -16.03 6.59
N TYR A 110 12.72 -15.61 7.58
CA TYR A 110 11.81 -14.47 7.50
C TYR A 110 11.82 -13.69 8.81
N LYS A 111 11.89 -12.38 8.74
CA LYS A 111 11.78 -11.49 9.91
C LYS A 111 10.92 -10.27 9.59
N LEU A 112 9.98 -9.98 10.48
CA LEU A 112 9.26 -8.70 10.47
C LEU A 112 10.10 -7.63 11.16
N ILE A 113 10.23 -6.48 10.53
CA ILE A 113 11.08 -5.38 10.96
C ILE A 113 10.27 -4.09 10.95
N SER A 114 10.38 -3.33 12.02
CA SER A 114 9.96 -1.93 12.05
C SER A 114 11.20 -1.08 11.85
N PRO A 115 11.36 -0.39 10.71
CA PRO A 115 12.56 0.39 10.43
C PRO A 115 12.79 1.51 11.45
N ASP A 116 14.08 1.72 11.77
CA ASP A 116 14.50 2.84 12.61
C ASP A 116 14.34 4.17 11.86
N LYS A 117 13.33 4.93 12.21
CA LYS A 117 13.01 6.22 11.58
C LYS A 117 14.10 7.27 11.78
N SER A 118 15.01 7.11 12.75
CA SER A 118 16.12 8.03 12.93
C SER A 118 17.11 8.01 11.76
N LYS A 119 17.12 6.94 10.97
CA LYS A 119 17.96 6.80 9.77
C LYS A 119 17.37 7.50 8.54
N TYR A 120 16.10 7.89 8.60
CA TYR A 120 15.38 8.61 7.53
C TYR A 120 14.79 9.89 8.11
N THR A 121 15.63 10.91 8.21
CA THR A 121 15.29 12.14 8.90
C THR A 121 14.27 12.98 8.12
N LYS A 122 13.48 13.77 8.85
CA LYS A 122 12.56 14.72 8.24
C LYS A 122 13.31 15.72 7.37
N GLU A 123 14.48 16.17 7.83
CA GLU A 123 15.33 17.12 7.09
C GLU A 123 15.75 16.56 5.73
N PHE A 124 16.21 15.31 5.68
CA PHE A 124 16.54 14.65 4.41
C PHE A 124 15.33 14.58 3.46
N LYS A 125 14.17 14.21 3.99
CA LYS A 125 12.93 14.13 3.22
C LYS A 125 12.54 15.49 2.67
N ASP A 126 12.53 16.52 3.49
CA ASP A 126 12.15 17.88 3.11
C ASP A 126 13.12 18.45 2.05
N LYS A 127 14.43 18.28 2.24
CA LYS A 127 15.44 18.67 1.25
C LYS A 127 15.30 17.93 -0.08
N TRP A 128 15.07 16.63 -0.04
CA TRP A 128 14.81 15.86 -1.27
C TRP A 128 13.60 16.40 -2.02
N LEU A 129 12.50 16.66 -1.30
CA LEU A 129 11.26 17.17 -1.91
C LEU A 129 11.43 18.57 -2.50
N GLU A 130 12.17 19.42 -1.83
CA GLU A 130 12.46 20.79 -2.28
C GLU A 130 13.33 20.80 -3.54
N LEU A 131 14.41 20.01 -3.54
CA LEU A 131 15.45 20.08 -4.57
C LEU A 131 15.11 19.20 -5.79
N ILE A 132 14.59 17.99 -5.57
CA ILE A 132 14.40 16.98 -6.61
C ILE A 132 12.91 16.71 -6.88
N GLY A 133 12.08 16.74 -5.84
CA GLY A 133 10.64 16.53 -5.93
C GLY A 133 10.19 15.09 -5.61
N TYR A 134 8.89 14.93 -5.45
CA TYR A 134 8.27 13.68 -4.95
C TYR A 134 8.06 12.60 -6.03
N LYS A 135 8.16 12.95 -7.31
CA LYS A 135 7.74 12.05 -8.40
C LYS A 135 8.67 10.87 -8.65
N HIS A 136 9.85 10.81 -8.01
CA HIS A 136 10.77 9.69 -8.25
C HIS A 136 10.24 8.41 -7.60
N PRO A 137 10.00 7.32 -8.39
CA PRO A 137 9.37 6.09 -7.87
C PRO A 137 10.16 5.43 -6.74
N ASP A 138 11.50 5.45 -6.83
CA ASP A 138 12.37 4.83 -5.83
C ASP A 138 12.41 5.65 -4.54
N PHE A 139 12.25 6.98 -4.59
CA PHE A 139 12.09 7.78 -3.40
C PHE A 139 10.77 7.48 -2.68
N GLN A 140 9.69 7.29 -3.43
CA GLN A 140 8.42 6.86 -2.87
C GLN A 140 8.52 5.49 -2.18
N LYS A 141 9.26 4.54 -2.77
CA LYS A 141 9.52 3.25 -2.13
C LYS A 141 10.35 3.39 -0.85
N LEU A 142 11.36 4.28 -0.85
CA LEU A 142 12.15 4.58 0.33
C LEU A 142 11.29 5.16 1.45
N ASP A 143 10.44 6.14 1.14
CA ASP A 143 9.49 6.72 2.09
C ASP A 143 8.54 5.66 2.65
N MET A 144 8.02 4.77 1.79
CA MET A 144 7.18 3.66 2.21
C MET A 144 7.92 2.64 3.09
N PHE A 145 9.21 2.38 2.83
CA PHE A 145 10.04 1.48 3.62
C PHE A 145 10.11 1.97 5.09
N PHE A 146 10.44 3.23 5.30
CA PHE A 146 10.57 3.77 6.67
C PHE A 146 9.24 4.01 7.39
N ASN A 147 8.12 4.05 6.68
CA ASN A 147 6.79 4.26 7.26
C ASN A 147 5.93 2.98 7.30
N GLY A 148 6.44 1.86 6.78
CA GLY A 148 5.73 0.59 6.70
C GLY A 148 6.24 -0.48 7.66
N LEU A 149 5.57 -1.62 7.62
CA LEU A 149 6.06 -2.86 8.18
C LEU A 149 6.84 -3.61 7.11
N ILE A 150 8.02 -4.09 7.44
CA ILE A 150 8.93 -4.72 6.49
C ILE A 150 9.07 -6.20 6.80
N LEU A 151 8.86 -7.04 5.80
CA LEU A 151 9.23 -8.44 5.85
C LEU A 151 10.58 -8.62 5.17
N ARG A 152 11.59 -9.02 5.94
CA ARG A 152 12.87 -9.44 5.41
C ARG A 152 12.79 -10.91 5.03
N CYS A 153 13.20 -11.24 3.80
CA CYS A 153 13.34 -12.61 3.32
C CYS A 153 14.81 -12.87 2.99
N ARG A 154 15.42 -13.83 3.72
CA ARG A 154 16.83 -14.18 3.54
C ARG A 154 17.11 -14.85 2.20
N ASP A 155 16.25 -15.77 1.79
CA ASP A 155 16.55 -16.66 0.66
C ASP A 155 16.76 -15.93 -0.67
N ASN A 156 16.10 -14.79 -0.86
CA ASN A 156 16.26 -13.95 -2.04
C ASN A 156 16.93 -12.60 -1.75
N ASN A 157 17.39 -12.40 -0.52
CA ASN A 157 18.03 -11.17 -0.04
C ASN A 157 17.20 -9.90 -0.28
N ARG A 158 15.89 -9.98 -0.06
CA ARG A 158 14.93 -8.89 -0.35
C ARG A 158 14.17 -8.44 0.88
N PHE A 159 13.73 -7.20 0.81
CA PHE A 159 12.77 -6.62 1.74
C PHE A 159 11.44 -6.46 1.03
N TYR A 160 10.37 -6.80 1.69
CA TYR A 160 9.01 -6.57 1.21
C TYR A 160 8.32 -5.57 2.13
N ILE A 161 7.99 -4.41 1.59
CA ILE A 161 7.17 -3.41 2.27
C ILE A 161 5.75 -3.95 2.29
N ILE A 162 5.19 -4.13 3.49
CA ILE A 162 3.81 -4.55 3.68
C ILE A 162 2.98 -3.29 3.94
N LYS A 163 2.11 -2.98 3.01
CA LYS A 163 1.13 -1.90 3.15
C LYS A 163 -0.25 -2.50 3.35
N GLN A 164 -0.88 -2.14 4.44
CA GLN A 164 -2.29 -2.42 4.64
C GLN A 164 -3.11 -1.34 3.91
N ASN A 165 -3.96 -1.77 3.00
CA ASN A 165 -4.86 -0.87 2.31
C ASN A 165 -6.05 -0.54 3.22
N ASP A 166 -6.44 0.72 3.23
CA ASP A 166 -7.65 1.13 3.93
C ASP A 166 -8.87 0.56 3.21
N PHE A 167 -9.72 -0.08 4.01
CA PHE A 167 -10.95 -0.67 3.53
C PHE A 167 -12.12 0.23 3.92
N TYR A 168 -12.29 1.28 3.12
CA TYR A 168 -13.35 2.26 3.36
C TYR A 168 -14.64 1.86 2.67
N THR A 169 -15.71 1.79 3.43
CA THR A 169 -17.04 1.41 2.96
C THR A 169 -18.11 2.45 3.24
N SER A 170 -17.71 3.70 3.50
CA SER A 170 -18.64 4.83 3.77
C SER A 170 -19.63 4.57 4.91
N GLY A 171 -19.23 3.78 5.91
CA GLY A 171 -20.09 3.38 7.04
C GLY A 171 -21.20 2.40 6.68
N LEU A 172 -21.22 1.86 5.47
CA LEU A 172 -22.20 0.86 5.04
C LEU A 172 -21.93 -0.50 5.71
N LYS A 173 -22.97 -1.21 6.09
CA LYS A 173 -22.85 -2.60 6.51
C LYS A 173 -22.31 -3.45 5.35
N THR A 174 -21.13 -4.01 5.52
CA THR A 174 -20.38 -4.65 4.44
C THR A 174 -20.49 -6.16 4.53
N PHE A 175 -20.74 -6.78 3.39
CA PHE A 175 -20.71 -8.23 3.21
C PHE A 175 -19.69 -8.54 2.10
N ILE A 176 -18.75 -9.45 2.40
CA ILE A 176 -17.73 -9.90 1.46
C ILE A 176 -17.99 -11.38 1.20
N PHE A 177 -18.16 -11.73 -0.06
CA PHE A 177 -18.28 -13.11 -0.50
C PHE A 177 -16.91 -13.60 -0.99
N ASP A 178 -16.18 -14.29 -0.12
CA ASP A 178 -14.88 -14.84 -0.41
C ASP A 178 -14.80 -16.28 0.05
N GLY A 179 -14.67 -17.22 -0.90
CA GLY A 179 -14.54 -18.64 -0.61
C GLY A 179 -13.28 -19.03 0.16
N THR A 180 -12.29 -18.12 0.26
CA THR A 180 -11.03 -18.34 0.97
C THR A 180 -10.93 -17.58 2.28
N ALA A 181 -12.00 -16.93 2.73
CA ALA A 181 -11.98 -16.06 3.90
C ALA A 181 -11.49 -16.76 5.17
N GLU A 182 -11.86 -18.04 5.37
CA GLU A 182 -11.49 -18.83 6.55
C GLU A 182 -9.98 -19.02 6.71
N ILE A 183 -9.27 -19.18 5.60
CA ILE A 183 -7.82 -19.44 5.57
C ILE A 183 -6.98 -18.16 5.35
N SER A 184 -7.62 -17.07 4.97
CA SER A 184 -6.93 -15.83 4.62
C SER A 184 -6.50 -15.05 5.88
N ILE A 185 -5.19 -14.91 6.07
CA ILE A 185 -4.61 -14.19 7.21
C ILE A 185 -4.98 -12.69 7.18
N GLU A 186 -5.28 -12.16 6.02
CA GLU A 186 -5.61 -10.74 5.82
C GLU A 186 -6.88 -10.31 6.56
N TYR A 187 -7.86 -11.23 6.73
CA TYR A 187 -9.07 -10.98 7.50
C TYR A 187 -8.85 -11.07 9.02
N LYS A 188 -7.71 -11.60 9.45
CA LYS A 188 -7.34 -11.71 10.87
C LYS A 188 -6.60 -10.47 11.37
N SER A 189 -6.47 -9.44 10.54
CA SER A 189 -5.83 -8.18 10.92
C SER A 189 -6.67 -7.43 11.95
N GLU A 190 -6.03 -6.99 13.04
CA GLU A 190 -6.67 -6.22 14.11
C GLU A 190 -7.24 -4.87 13.65
N LYS A 191 -6.74 -4.33 12.52
CA LYS A 191 -7.19 -3.04 11.98
C LYS A 191 -8.63 -3.08 11.44
N ASN A 192 -9.09 -4.24 11.01
CA ASN A 192 -10.42 -4.43 10.43
C ASN A 192 -11.18 -5.48 11.25
N ASP A 193 -12.31 -5.10 11.85
CA ASP A 193 -13.18 -6.00 12.61
C ASP A 193 -14.05 -6.85 11.66
N PHE A 194 -13.44 -7.88 11.07
CA PHE A 194 -14.16 -8.85 10.24
C PHE A 194 -14.80 -9.94 11.09
N LYS A 195 -16.10 -10.15 10.89
CA LYS A 195 -16.84 -11.28 11.47
C LYS A 195 -17.06 -12.31 10.39
N TYR A 196 -16.50 -13.49 10.60
CA TYR A 196 -16.69 -14.61 9.70
C TYR A 196 -18.07 -15.25 9.94
N LEU A 197 -18.87 -15.34 8.89
CA LEU A 197 -20.13 -16.05 8.90
C LEU A 197 -19.96 -17.35 8.08
N LYS A 198 -19.86 -18.48 8.77
CA LYS A 198 -19.85 -19.78 8.09
C LYS A 198 -21.26 -20.08 7.59
N ILE A 199 -21.41 -20.17 6.29
CA ILE A 199 -22.64 -20.68 5.69
C ILE A 199 -22.48 -22.19 5.64
N ASN A 200 -23.19 -22.88 6.52
CA ASN A 200 -23.14 -24.36 6.59
C ASN A 200 -23.96 -25.04 5.49
N ASP A 201 -24.65 -24.26 4.67
CA ASP A 201 -25.48 -24.84 3.61
C ASP A 201 -24.58 -25.24 2.44
N TYR A 202 -24.56 -26.51 2.15
CA TYR A 202 -24.00 -27.04 0.91
C TYR A 202 -24.68 -26.32 -0.24
N LYS A 203 -23.91 -25.77 -1.15
CA LYS A 203 -24.45 -25.30 -2.42
C LYS A 203 -25.04 -26.52 -3.12
N ASP A 204 -26.35 -26.61 -3.12
CA ASP A 204 -27.06 -27.62 -3.88
C ASP A 204 -27.08 -27.17 -5.34
N TYR A 205 -26.22 -27.78 -6.14
CA TYR A 205 -26.12 -27.53 -7.57
C TYR A 205 -27.04 -28.40 -8.40
N THR A 206 -27.89 -29.21 -7.77
CA THR A 206 -28.79 -30.18 -8.47
C THR A 206 -29.79 -29.49 -9.41
N HIS A 207 -30.02 -28.19 -9.21
CA HIS A 207 -30.92 -27.39 -10.05
C HIS A 207 -30.21 -26.54 -11.11
N LEU A 208 -28.87 -26.60 -11.22
CA LEU A 208 -28.14 -25.91 -12.27
C LEU A 208 -28.07 -26.75 -13.56
N ASN A 209 -28.93 -26.43 -14.51
CA ASN A 209 -28.84 -26.97 -15.86
C ASN A 209 -27.85 -26.15 -16.65
N PHE A 210 -26.66 -26.68 -16.94
CA PHE A 210 -25.74 -26.11 -17.90
C PHE A 210 -26.18 -26.50 -19.31
N HIS A 211 -26.67 -25.56 -20.09
CA HIS A 211 -26.82 -25.75 -21.52
C HIS A 211 -25.47 -25.49 -22.19
N VAL A 212 -24.87 -26.56 -22.75
CA VAL A 212 -23.64 -26.50 -23.57
C VAL A 212 -24.03 -26.22 -25.01
#